data_46790389f6197f5e8b1980477a3a2473
#
_entry.id   46790389f6197f5e8b1980477a3a2473
#
_cell.length_a   1.000
_cell.length_b   1.000
_cell.length_c   1.000
_cell.angle_alpha   90.00
_cell.angle_beta   90.00
_cell.angle_gamma   90.00
#
_symmetry.space_group_name_H-M   'P 1'
#
loop_
_entity.id
_entity.type
_entity.pdbx_description
1 polymer ?
#
loop_
_entity_poly.entity_id
_entity_poly.type
_entity_poly.pdbx_seq_one_letter_code
_entity_poly.pdbx_strand_id
1 'polypeptide(L)'
;MDALGPVVVGGLLALIGGLVGAVIQAGREHRKWLRERRLDAYLKFLAIEHHITVIGADLEMVRTQIESETGEARAHAIEHVKKLMAKLEALGGALPEHVTPILLLGPKSVSDASENFLAAGTAALNGEAHKDAERVLIATMRKAIRVTT
;
A
#
# COMPACT_ATOMS: atom_id res chain seq x y z
N MET A 1 -35.86 -53.10 16.76
CA MET A 1 -35.19 -51.91 17.32
C MET A 1 -34.01 -51.41 16.45
N ASP A 2 -33.91 -51.81 15.17
CA ASP A 2 -32.69 -51.60 14.36
C ASP A 2 -32.73 -50.40 13.39
N ALA A 3 -33.82 -49.61 13.40
CA ALA A 3 -33.93 -48.46 12.48
C ALA A 3 -33.28 -47.15 12.99
N LEU A 4 -32.89 -47.07 14.26
CA LEU A 4 -32.28 -45.86 14.85
C LEU A 4 -30.81 -45.70 14.51
N GLY A 5 -30.08 -46.80 14.27
CA GLY A 5 -28.65 -46.77 13.94
C GLY A 5 -28.32 -45.97 12.69
N PRO A 6 -28.98 -46.24 11.54
CA PRO A 6 -28.69 -45.48 10.31
C PRO A 6 -29.03 -44.00 10.38
N VAL A 7 -30.08 -43.63 11.14
CA VAL A 7 -30.49 -42.23 11.33
C VAL A 7 -29.45 -41.43 12.15
N VAL A 8 -28.96 -42.04 13.23
CA VAL A 8 -27.93 -41.41 14.08
C VAL A 8 -26.61 -41.27 13.32
N VAL A 9 -26.19 -42.29 12.58
CA VAL A 9 -24.98 -42.23 11.75
C VAL A 9 -25.11 -41.18 10.65
N GLY A 10 -26.25 -41.12 9.96
CA GLY A 10 -26.53 -40.11 8.94
C GLY A 10 -26.52 -38.68 9.50
N GLY A 11 -27.13 -38.48 10.67
CA GLY A 11 -27.13 -37.18 11.37
C GLY A 11 -25.73 -36.76 11.78
N LEU A 12 -24.90 -37.68 12.26
CA LEU A 12 -23.53 -37.41 12.68
C LEU A 12 -22.64 -37.04 11.48
N LEU A 13 -22.79 -37.77 10.36
CA LEU A 13 -22.08 -37.46 9.11
C LEU A 13 -22.50 -36.11 8.52
N ALA A 14 -23.77 -35.73 8.60
CA ALA A 14 -24.26 -34.44 8.16
C ALA A 14 -23.69 -33.30 9.01
N LEU A 15 -23.60 -33.47 10.33
CA LEU A 15 -22.99 -32.49 11.25
C LEU A 15 -21.49 -32.32 10.96
N ILE A 16 -20.74 -33.40 10.79
CA ILE A 16 -19.32 -33.37 10.46
C ILE A 16 -19.12 -32.68 9.10
N GLY A 17 -19.89 -33.04 8.08
CA GLY A 17 -19.84 -32.44 6.75
C GLY A 17 -20.14 -30.93 6.79
N GLY A 18 -21.15 -30.52 7.55
CA GLY A 18 -21.50 -29.14 7.77
C GLY A 18 -20.38 -28.35 8.46
N LEU A 19 -19.78 -28.92 9.50
CA LEU A 19 -18.67 -28.27 10.22
C LEU A 19 -17.43 -28.11 9.34
N VAL A 20 -17.05 -29.16 8.60
CA VAL A 20 -15.91 -29.10 7.66
C VAL A 20 -16.19 -28.07 6.56
N GLY A 21 -17.41 -28.04 6.01
CA GLY A 21 -17.81 -27.04 5.02
C GLY A 21 -17.71 -25.62 5.55
N ALA A 22 -18.20 -25.38 6.78
CA ALA A 22 -18.11 -24.07 7.42
C ALA A 22 -16.67 -23.60 7.65
N VAL A 23 -15.78 -24.50 8.09
CA VAL A 23 -14.34 -24.17 8.29
C VAL A 23 -13.66 -23.82 6.96
N ILE A 24 -13.93 -24.58 5.91
CA ILE A 24 -13.38 -24.31 4.56
C ILE A 24 -13.90 -22.96 4.04
N GLN A 25 -15.19 -22.69 4.20
CA GLN A 25 -15.79 -21.42 3.77
C GLN A 25 -15.23 -20.25 4.54
N ALA A 26 -15.15 -20.33 5.86
CA ALA A 26 -14.53 -19.28 6.70
C ALA A 26 -13.08 -19.01 6.28
N GLY A 27 -12.30 -20.05 5.97
CA GLY A 27 -10.94 -19.91 5.48
C GLY A 27 -10.84 -19.21 4.12
N ARG A 28 -11.79 -19.45 3.21
CA ARG A 28 -11.87 -18.76 1.90
C ARG A 28 -12.27 -17.31 2.05
N GLU A 29 -13.26 -17.02 2.87
CA GLU A 29 -13.72 -15.65 3.15
C GLU A 29 -12.62 -14.82 3.82
N HIS A 30 -11.91 -15.40 4.79
CA HIS A 30 -10.79 -14.73 5.43
C HIS A 30 -9.65 -14.38 4.45
N ARG A 31 -9.29 -15.32 3.54
CA ARG A 31 -8.28 -15.05 2.50
C ARG A 31 -8.73 -13.96 1.53
N LYS A 32 -10.00 -13.97 1.11
CA LYS A 32 -10.59 -12.94 0.25
C LYS A 32 -10.53 -11.58 0.95
N TRP A 33 -10.95 -11.51 2.20
CA TRP A 33 -10.91 -10.30 3.02
C TRP A 33 -9.48 -9.76 3.15
N LEU A 34 -8.49 -10.60 3.48
CA LEU A 34 -7.09 -10.18 3.58
C LEU A 34 -6.57 -9.63 2.26
N ARG A 35 -6.90 -10.26 1.13
CA ARG A 35 -6.50 -9.79 -0.19
C ARG A 35 -7.08 -8.41 -0.50
N GLU A 36 -8.35 -8.20 -0.22
CA GLU A 36 -9.03 -6.92 -0.45
C GLU A 36 -8.43 -5.82 0.43
N ARG A 37 -8.17 -6.12 1.70
CA ARG A 37 -7.52 -5.18 2.62
C ARG A 37 -6.09 -4.82 2.21
N ARG A 38 -5.31 -5.80 1.75
CA ARG A 38 -3.97 -5.56 1.21
C ARG A 38 -4.03 -4.68 -0.04
N LEU A 39 -4.93 -4.98 -0.97
CA LEU A 39 -5.09 -4.19 -2.19
C LEU A 39 -5.44 -2.74 -1.86
N ASP A 40 -6.40 -2.52 -0.97
CA ASP A 40 -6.80 -1.18 -0.52
C ASP A 40 -5.61 -0.42 0.11
N ALA A 41 -4.86 -1.08 1.00
CA ALA A 41 -3.68 -0.49 1.63
C ALA A 41 -2.60 -0.12 0.59
N TYR A 42 -2.34 -1.00 -0.39
CA TYR A 42 -1.34 -0.77 -1.43
C TYR A 42 -1.73 0.38 -2.35
N LEU A 43 -3.01 0.47 -2.74
CA LEU A 43 -3.50 1.57 -3.58
C LEU A 43 -3.42 2.91 -2.87
N LYS A 44 -3.79 2.97 -1.59
CA LYS A 44 -3.69 4.19 -0.78
C LYS A 44 -2.24 4.67 -0.63
N PHE A 45 -1.33 3.74 -0.37
CA PHE A 45 0.09 4.05 -0.27
C PHE A 45 0.65 4.59 -1.60
N LEU A 46 0.39 3.89 -2.71
CA LEU A 46 0.85 4.32 -4.03
C LEU A 46 0.25 5.66 -4.46
N ALA A 47 -0.99 5.97 -4.05
CA ALA A 47 -1.61 7.27 -4.32
C ALA A 47 -0.89 8.41 -3.57
N ILE A 48 -0.55 8.24 -2.30
CA ILE A 48 0.21 9.23 -1.53
C ILE A 48 1.63 9.40 -2.10
N GLU A 49 2.29 8.31 -2.43
CA GLU A 49 3.61 8.32 -3.04
C GLU A 49 3.61 9.11 -4.36
N HIS A 50 2.64 8.83 -5.22
CA HIS A 50 2.48 9.57 -6.47
C HIS A 50 2.33 11.09 -6.23
N HIS A 51 1.53 11.51 -5.24
CA HIS A 51 1.39 12.91 -4.90
C HIS A 51 2.71 13.53 -4.41
N ILE A 52 3.49 12.82 -3.58
CA ILE A 52 4.80 13.27 -3.12
C ILE A 52 5.76 13.44 -4.29
N THR A 53 5.79 12.48 -5.22
CA THR A 53 6.64 12.53 -6.42
C THR A 53 6.28 13.71 -7.32
N VAL A 54 4.99 13.96 -7.55
CA VAL A 54 4.52 15.11 -8.35
C VAL A 54 4.94 16.43 -7.70
N ILE A 55 4.73 16.59 -6.38
CA ILE A 55 5.16 17.80 -5.66
C ILE A 55 6.69 17.97 -5.72
N GLY A 56 7.45 16.88 -5.62
CA GLY A 56 8.89 16.90 -5.77
C GLY A 56 9.34 17.40 -7.16
N ALA A 57 8.67 16.95 -8.22
CA ALA A 57 8.94 17.43 -9.58
C ALA A 57 8.60 18.93 -9.75
N ASP A 58 7.45 19.36 -9.19
CA ASP A 58 7.05 20.77 -9.20
C ASP A 58 8.07 21.65 -8.45
N LEU A 59 8.59 21.19 -7.30
CA LEU A 59 9.61 21.89 -6.55
C LEU A 59 10.91 22.09 -7.34
N GLU A 60 11.37 21.06 -8.07
CA GLU A 60 12.55 21.20 -8.93
C GLU A 60 12.30 22.17 -10.10
N MET A 61 11.11 22.16 -10.70
CA MET A 61 10.75 23.11 -11.73
C MET A 61 10.77 24.55 -11.22
N VAL A 62 10.12 24.81 -10.07
CA VAL A 62 10.06 26.15 -9.47
C VAL A 62 11.44 26.61 -8.99
N ARG A 63 12.29 25.71 -8.51
CA ARG A 63 13.69 26.01 -8.16
C ARG A 63 14.45 26.57 -9.36
N THR A 64 14.35 25.91 -10.51
CA THR A 64 14.98 26.38 -11.75
C THR A 64 14.46 27.77 -12.15
N GLN A 65 13.15 28.00 -11.96
CA GLN A 65 12.53 29.29 -12.22
C GLN A 65 13.06 30.39 -11.29
N ILE A 66 13.23 30.13 -10.00
CA ILE A 66 13.80 31.08 -9.02
C ILE A 66 15.24 31.47 -9.39
N GLU A 67 16.03 30.55 -9.96
CA GLU A 67 17.40 30.81 -10.38
C GLU A 67 17.47 31.73 -11.63
N SER A 68 16.44 31.68 -12.50
CA SER A 68 16.39 32.44 -13.76
C SER A 68 15.65 33.78 -13.67
N GLU A 69 14.74 33.94 -12.69
CA GLU A 69 13.88 35.12 -12.59
C GLU A 69 14.33 36.10 -11.52
N THR A 70 13.91 37.39 -11.67
CA THR A 70 14.21 38.48 -10.75
C THR A 70 12.93 39.28 -10.42
N GLY A 71 12.98 40.10 -9.37
CA GLY A 71 11.87 41.00 -9.01
C GLY A 71 10.61 40.26 -8.53
N GLU A 72 9.43 40.69 -8.99
CA GLU A 72 8.14 40.15 -8.58
C GLU A 72 7.93 38.70 -8.97
N ALA A 73 8.40 38.28 -10.15
CA ALA A 73 8.29 36.91 -10.59
C ALA A 73 9.00 35.92 -9.64
N ARG A 74 10.21 36.31 -9.18
CA ARG A 74 10.94 35.54 -8.16
C ARG A 74 10.20 35.48 -6.84
N ALA A 75 9.57 36.58 -6.40
CA ALA A 75 8.76 36.57 -5.18
C ALA A 75 7.56 35.64 -5.26
N HIS A 76 6.88 35.60 -6.39
CA HIS A 76 5.80 34.66 -6.64
C HIS A 76 6.26 33.20 -6.65
N ALA A 77 7.39 32.90 -7.27
CA ALA A 77 7.98 31.57 -7.26
C ALA A 77 8.34 31.11 -5.84
N ILE A 78 8.91 31.97 -5.01
CA ILE A 78 9.21 31.68 -3.60
C ILE A 78 7.93 31.36 -2.81
N GLU A 79 6.86 32.14 -3.02
CA GLU A 79 5.58 31.88 -2.35
C GLU A 79 4.94 30.55 -2.82
N HIS A 80 5.14 30.19 -4.08
CA HIS A 80 4.73 28.89 -4.60
C HIS A 80 5.48 27.73 -3.95
N VAL A 81 6.81 27.84 -3.78
CA VAL A 81 7.62 26.86 -3.03
C VAL A 81 7.09 26.65 -1.62
N LYS A 82 6.79 27.72 -0.89
CA LYS A 82 6.23 27.62 0.47
C LYS A 82 4.94 26.79 0.50
N LYS A 83 4.05 27.02 -0.47
CA LYS A 83 2.80 26.25 -0.59
C LYS A 83 3.06 24.77 -0.91
N LEU A 84 3.99 24.46 -1.79
CA LEU A 84 4.39 23.09 -2.11
C LEU A 84 5.01 22.38 -0.91
N MET A 85 5.90 23.07 -0.17
CA MET A 85 6.51 22.54 1.05
C MET A 85 5.49 22.24 2.14
N ALA A 86 4.51 23.13 2.36
CA ALA A 86 3.42 22.89 3.31
C ALA A 86 2.56 21.66 2.91
N LYS A 87 2.31 21.46 1.61
CA LYS A 87 1.63 20.25 1.11
C LYS A 87 2.46 18.99 1.34
N LEU A 88 3.77 19.06 1.07
CA LEU A 88 4.68 17.94 1.27
C LEU A 88 4.75 17.54 2.75
N GLU A 89 4.82 18.52 3.65
CA GLU A 89 4.80 18.29 5.11
C GLU A 89 3.49 17.62 5.56
N ALA A 90 2.35 18.08 5.06
CA ALA A 90 1.06 17.47 5.36
C ALA A 90 0.97 16.01 4.87
N LEU A 91 1.47 15.70 3.65
CA LEU A 91 1.53 14.35 3.12
C LEU A 91 2.51 13.47 3.91
N GLY A 92 3.67 14.01 4.29
CA GLY A 92 4.65 13.34 5.14
C GLY A 92 4.07 12.97 6.51
N GLY A 93 3.29 13.86 7.11
CA GLY A 93 2.56 13.59 8.35
C GLY A 93 1.50 12.49 8.23
N ALA A 94 0.87 12.35 7.06
CA ALA A 94 -0.12 11.28 6.79
C ALA A 94 0.53 9.94 6.39
N LEU A 95 1.79 9.92 6.00
CA LEU A 95 2.48 8.74 5.50
C LEU A 95 2.42 7.53 6.46
N PRO A 96 2.60 7.66 7.79
CA PRO A 96 2.50 6.55 8.74
C PRO A 96 1.15 5.84 8.70
N GLU A 97 0.04 6.55 8.49
CA GLU A 97 -1.30 5.96 8.41
C GLU A 97 -1.43 5.01 7.20
N HIS A 98 -0.69 5.28 6.13
CA HIS A 98 -0.72 4.49 4.89
C HIS A 98 0.33 3.37 4.86
N VAL A 99 1.45 3.55 5.55
CA VAL A 99 2.51 2.54 5.66
C VAL A 99 2.15 1.46 6.68
N THR A 100 1.57 1.83 7.82
CA THR A 100 1.22 0.88 8.89
C THR A 100 0.38 -0.31 8.42
N PRO A 101 -0.70 -0.15 7.61
CA PRO A 101 -1.45 -1.29 7.11
C PRO A 101 -0.63 -2.22 6.21
N ILE A 102 0.34 -1.69 5.47
CA ILE A 102 1.23 -2.50 4.63
C ILE A 102 2.14 -3.38 5.50
N LEU A 103 2.71 -2.80 6.55
CA LEU A 103 3.58 -3.53 7.49
C LEU A 103 2.81 -4.61 8.27
N LEU A 104 1.55 -4.33 8.64
CA LEU A 104 0.73 -5.26 9.42
C LEU A 104 0.09 -6.36 8.58
N LEU A 105 -0.39 -6.05 7.39
CA LEU A 105 -1.17 -6.96 6.55
C LEU A 105 -0.33 -7.61 5.45
N GLY A 106 0.76 -6.97 5.04
CA GLY A 106 1.64 -7.44 3.97
C GLY A 106 2.51 -8.62 4.41
N PRO A 107 2.94 -9.47 3.45
CA PRO A 107 4.00 -10.42 3.72
C PRO A 107 5.33 -9.66 3.93
N LYS A 108 6.26 -10.30 4.65
CA LYS A 108 7.58 -9.70 4.97
C LYS A 108 8.28 -9.08 3.76
N SER A 109 8.22 -9.73 2.61
CA SER A 109 8.81 -9.22 1.37
C SER A 109 8.25 -7.87 0.91
N VAL A 110 6.99 -7.57 1.20
CA VAL A 110 6.39 -6.26 0.90
C VAL A 110 6.81 -5.24 1.93
N SER A 111 6.89 -5.60 3.20
CA SER A 111 7.40 -4.72 4.26
C SER A 111 8.85 -4.30 3.97
N ASP A 112 9.73 -5.27 3.69
CA ASP A 112 11.14 -5.02 3.35
C ASP A 112 11.27 -4.11 2.10
N ALA A 113 10.45 -4.36 1.06
CA ALA A 113 10.45 -3.53 -0.14
C ALA A 113 9.92 -2.10 0.13
N SER A 114 8.93 -1.94 1.02
CA SER A 114 8.40 -0.63 1.41
C SER A 114 9.44 0.18 2.20
N GLU A 115 10.16 -0.46 3.11
CA GLU A 115 11.24 0.18 3.88
C GLU A 115 12.39 0.64 2.96
N ASN A 116 12.81 -0.20 2.01
CA ASN A 116 13.83 0.16 1.03
C ASN A 116 13.39 1.31 0.12
N PHE A 117 12.12 1.32 -0.29
CA PHE A 117 11.55 2.40 -1.09
C PHE A 117 11.55 3.74 -0.31
N LEU A 118 11.10 3.72 0.95
CA LEU A 118 11.10 4.92 1.80
C LEU A 118 12.53 5.44 2.05
N ALA A 119 13.48 4.54 2.29
CA ALA A 119 14.89 4.90 2.47
C ALA A 119 15.48 5.53 1.19
N ALA A 120 15.16 5.00 0.01
CA ALA A 120 15.58 5.59 -1.27
C ALA A 120 14.94 6.96 -1.51
N GLY A 121 13.68 7.16 -1.12
CA GLY A 121 12.98 8.43 -1.23
C GLY A 121 13.56 9.53 -0.34
N THR A 122 14.05 9.19 0.86
CA THR A 122 14.72 10.16 1.74
C THR A 122 16.05 10.63 1.19
N ALA A 123 16.72 9.83 0.35
CA ALA A 123 18.00 10.19 -0.26
C ALA A 123 17.82 11.09 -1.50
N ALA A 124 16.86 10.79 -2.37
CA ALA A 124 16.52 11.59 -3.55
C ALA A 124 15.18 11.15 -4.14
N LEU A 125 14.15 11.99 -4.02
CA LEU A 125 12.77 11.69 -4.46
C LEU A 125 12.63 11.31 -5.96
N ASN A 126 13.52 11.78 -6.81
CA ASN A 126 13.47 11.54 -8.26
C ASN A 126 14.73 10.82 -8.79
N GLY A 127 15.57 10.27 -7.91
CA GLY A 127 16.78 9.54 -8.29
C GLY A 127 16.48 8.18 -8.92
N GLU A 128 17.42 7.62 -9.69
CA GLU A 128 17.28 6.27 -10.28
C GLU A 128 17.09 5.20 -9.20
N ALA A 129 17.77 5.35 -8.04
CA ALA A 129 17.60 4.43 -6.91
C ALA A 129 16.16 4.41 -6.38
N HIS A 130 15.48 5.55 -6.34
CA HIS A 130 14.08 5.65 -5.93
C HIS A 130 13.14 4.96 -6.94
N LYS A 131 13.34 5.20 -8.24
CA LYS A 131 12.57 4.55 -9.31
C LYS A 131 12.75 3.03 -9.33
N ASP A 132 13.96 2.55 -9.08
CA ASP A 132 14.22 1.12 -9.01
C ASP A 132 13.58 0.49 -7.77
N ALA A 133 13.65 1.14 -6.60
CA ALA A 133 12.97 0.71 -5.40
C ALA A 133 11.44 0.70 -5.57
N GLU A 134 10.86 1.68 -6.26
CA GLU A 134 9.44 1.72 -6.63
C GLU A 134 9.04 0.52 -7.51
N ARG A 135 9.81 0.22 -8.56
CA ARG A 135 9.55 -0.95 -9.42
C ARG A 135 9.57 -2.25 -8.64
N VAL A 136 10.55 -2.43 -7.75
CA VAL A 136 10.66 -3.61 -6.87
C VAL A 136 9.46 -3.70 -5.94
N LEU A 137 9.05 -2.61 -5.32
CA LEU A 137 7.90 -2.54 -4.44
C LEU A 137 6.61 -2.94 -5.17
N ILE A 138 6.32 -2.32 -6.32
CA ILE A 138 5.13 -2.62 -7.13
C ILE A 138 5.11 -4.09 -7.57
N ALA A 139 6.24 -4.63 -8.02
CA ALA A 139 6.35 -6.03 -8.42
C ALA A 139 6.07 -6.98 -7.24
N THR A 140 6.60 -6.65 -6.05
CA THR A 140 6.42 -7.44 -4.83
C THR A 140 4.97 -7.39 -4.33
N MET A 141 4.31 -6.21 -4.38
CA MET A 141 2.89 -6.06 -4.07
C MET A 141 2.01 -6.88 -5.01
N ARG A 142 2.27 -6.83 -6.33
CA ARG A 142 1.54 -7.64 -7.33
C ARG A 142 1.69 -9.14 -7.07
N LYS A 143 2.88 -9.60 -6.72
CA LYS A 143 3.13 -11.01 -6.37
C LYS A 143 2.35 -11.39 -5.11
N ALA A 144 2.36 -10.56 -4.08
CA ALA A 144 1.67 -10.81 -2.82
C ALA A 144 0.15 -10.95 -2.97
N ILE A 145 -0.46 -10.21 -3.91
CA ILE A 145 -1.89 -10.33 -4.22
C ILE A 145 -2.20 -11.62 -4.97
N ARG A 146 -1.32 -12.09 -5.87
CA ARG A 146 -1.53 -13.31 -6.68
C ARG A 146 -1.37 -14.61 -5.88
N VAL A 147 -0.44 -14.64 -4.93
CA VAL A 147 -0.15 -15.84 -4.12
C VAL A 147 -1.28 -16.20 -3.15
N THR A 148 -2.22 -15.30 -2.92
CA THR A 148 -3.39 -15.53 -2.07
C THR A 148 -4.59 -16.15 -2.83
N THR A 149 -4.42 -16.52 -4.10
CA THR A 149 -5.39 -17.30 -4.90
C THR A 149 -5.15 -18.79 -4.76
#